data_44fa49cde87455a939993e20d2802df5
#
_entry.id   44fa49cde87455a939993e20d2802df5
#
_cell.length_a   1.000
_cell.length_b   1.000
_cell.length_c   1.000
_cell.angle_alpha   90.00
_cell.angle_beta   90.00
_cell.angle_gamma   90.00
#
_symmetry.space_group_name_H-M   'P 1'
#
loop_
_entity.id
_entity.type
_entity.pdbx_description
1 polymer ?
#
loop_
_entity_poly.entity_id
_entity_poly.type
_entity_poly.pdbx_seq_one_letter_code
_entity_poly.pdbx_strand_id
1 'polypeptide(L)'
;LWHWISDYYMSPIGDVYKAALPSGLKEEYGYRPRTELYIRLADNLHHERTLSLMIDSMKRAAKQVEVLMAYLQLAGVDEMAEITPETVLREVTREELMNVTHASVGVIRALQDRKILVTYEKEVGRLNSGKPSHPENIKPLNEAQIEAYNQILLQMMSHRVTLLHGVTSSGKTEIYIHLIQKALNEHKQVLYLLPEIALTVQITERLKAVFGDRLGIYHSKYSDAERVEIWHKQLSDSPYDVILGARSAIFLPFHRLGLVIIDEEHEQSFKQQDPAPRYHARSAAIVLAQMYPNAKTLLGTATPSMESYYNAKQGKYGLVELTRRYKDIQLPEIEIVDIKDLYRRKMMTGPFSPRLLSAVREALGRGEQAILFQNRRGFAPMVECRQCGWVPKCPDCDVSLTYHKNMNYLSCHYCGYTMKVPDVCPCCESEDIRGRGYGTEKIEDEIRYIFPEARIARMDLDTTRTRNAYERLINDFSTGKSNLLIGTQMISKGLDFDKVSV
;
A
#
# COMPACT_ATOMS: atom_id res chain seq x y z
N LEU A 1 -1.47 -20.00 -15.07
CA LEU A 1 -0.39 -19.15 -14.57
C LEU A 1 0.62 -19.95 -13.73
N TRP A 2 0.18 -20.74 -12.75
CA TRP A 2 1.07 -21.47 -11.84
C TRP A 2 2.01 -22.43 -12.58
N HIS A 3 1.53 -23.21 -13.53
CA HIS A 3 2.37 -24.06 -14.39
C HIS A 3 3.38 -23.24 -15.20
N TRP A 4 2.93 -22.12 -15.79
CA TRP A 4 3.86 -21.24 -16.50
C TRP A 4 4.97 -20.71 -15.60
N ILE A 5 4.65 -20.28 -14.36
CA ILE A 5 5.67 -19.82 -13.40
C ILE A 5 6.63 -20.97 -13.03
N SER A 6 6.08 -22.18 -12.78
CA SER A 6 6.89 -23.34 -12.47
C SER A 6 7.89 -23.67 -13.60
N ASP A 7 7.42 -23.71 -14.83
CA ASP A 7 8.22 -24.06 -16.00
C ASP A 7 9.23 -22.94 -16.34
N TYR A 8 8.76 -21.70 -16.43
CA TYR A 8 9.58 -20.56 -16.84
C TYR A 8 10.69 -20.22 -15.83
N TYR A 9 10.40 -20.32 -14.55
CA TYR A 9 11.37 -20.03 -13.48
C TYR A 9 12.05 -21.30 -12.92
N MET A 10 11.85 -22.44 -13.52
CA MET A 10 12.45 -23.72 -13.13
C MET A 10 12.28 -24.01 -11.64
N SER A 11 11.08 -23.80 -11.13
CA SER A 11 10.74 -23.94 -9.72
C SER A 11 9.66 -25.01 -9.54
N PRO A 12 9.77 -25.91 -8.56
CA PRO A 12 8.73 -26.90 -8.30
C PRO A 12 7.36 -26.26 -8.12
N ILE A 13 6.31 -26.91 -8.64
CA ILE A 13 4.93 -26.40 -8.52
C ILE A 13 4.51 -26.20 -7.06
N GLY A 14 5.06 -27.00 -6.13
CA GLY A 14 4.83 -26.85 -4.70
C GLY A 14 5.34 -25.53 -4.12
N ASP A 15 6.43 -24.98 -4.68
CA ASP A 15 6.92 -23.66 -4.26
C ASP A 15 6.02 -22.54 -4.81
N VAL A 16 5.50 -22.71 -6.04
CA VAL A 16 4.51 -21.79 -6.60
C VAL A 16 3.24 -21.79 -5.76
N TYR A 17 2.75 -22.96 -5.36
CA TYR A 17 1.62 -23.13 -4.45
C TYR A 17 1.84 -22.39 -3.13
N LYS A 18 3.02 -22.56 -2.52
CA LYS A 18 3.37 -21.88 -1.27
C LYS A 18 3.39 -20.35 -1.41
N ALA A 19 3.88 -19.84 -2.54
CA ALA A 19 3.93 -18.39 -2.80
C ALA A 19 2.56 -17.80 -3.15
N ALA A 20 1.70 -18.59 -3.80
CA ALA A 20 0.41 -18.13 -4.30
C ALA A 20 -0.64 -18.03 -3.19
N LEU A 21 -0.76 -19.04 -2.34
CA LEU A 21 -1.83 -19.11 -1.36
C LEU A 21 -1.46 -18.51 0.00
N PRO A 22 -2.38 -17.79 0.65
CA PRO A 22 -2.30 -17.47 2.07
C PRO A 22 -2.19 -18.75 2.92
N SER A 23 -1.58 -18.65 4.11
CA SER A 23 -1.37 -19.80 4.99
C SER A 23 -2.68 -20.46 5.40
N GLY A 24 -3.71 -19.66 5.69
CA GLY A 24 -5.02 -20.16 6.09
C GLY A 24 -5.77 -20.96 5.01
N LEU A 25 -5.34 -20.91 3.73
CA LEU A 25 -5.86 -21.77 2.67
C LEU A 25 -5.04 -23.05 2.44
N LYS A 26 -3.92 -23.21 3.14
CA LYS A 26 -3.03 -24.37 3.03
C LYS A 26 -3.34 -25.45 4.07
N GLU A 27 -4.02 -25.07 5.15
CA GLU A 27 -4.37 -25.94 6.27
C GLU A 27 -5.87 -26.20 6.28
N GLU A 28 -6.29 -27.42 6.56
CA GLU A 28 -7.70 -27.85 6.54
C GLU A 28 -8.59 -27.05 7.50
N TYR A 29 -8.01 -26.52 8.59
CA TYR A 29 -8.70 -25.69 9.59
C TYR A 29 -8.01 -24.33 9.82
N GLY A 30 -7.23 -23.88 8.86
CA GLY A 30 -6.38 -22.68 9.02
C GLY A 30 -7.14 -21.35 9.02
N TYR A 31 -8.39 -21.33 8.54
CA TYR A 31 -9.20 -20.11 8.48
C TYR A 31 -10.49 -20.28 9.28
N ARG A 32 -10.78 -19.30 10.13
CA ARG A 32 -12.08 -19.14 10.80
C ARG A 32 -12.69 -17.82 10.39
N PRO A 33 -13.88 -17.84 9.77
CA PRO A 33 -14.62 -16.62 9.50
C PRO A 33 -14.83 -15.82 10.79
N ARG A 34 -14.82 -14.51 10.69
CA ARG A 34 -15.30 -13.68 11.80
C ARG A 34 -16.83 -13.76 11.80
N THR A 35 -17.39 -14.22 12.91
CA THR A 35 -18.82 -14.19 13.13
C THR A 35 -19.18 -13.09 14.10
N GLU A 36 -20.30 -12.44 13.87
CA GLU A 36 -20.93 -11.52 14.81
C GLU A 36 -22.32 -12.04 15.16
N LEU A 37 -22.70 -11.80 16.41
CA LEU A 37 -24.02 -12.18 16.88
C LEU A 37 -25.04 -11.11 16.51
N TYR A 38 -25.97 -11.48 15.64
CA TYR A 38 -27.10 -10.69 15.24
C TYR A 38 -28.33 -11.08 16.04
N ILE A 39 -29.26 -10.15 16.15
CA ILE A 39 -30.53 -10.32 16.82
C ILE A 39 -31.67 -10.12 15.82
N ARG A 40 -32.63 -10.99 15.83
CA ARG A 40 -33.89 -10.83 15.08
C ARG A 40 -35.09 -11.10 15.98
N LEU A 41 -36.22 -10.52 15.58
CA LEU A 41 -37.51 -10.84 16.21
C LEU A 41 -37.85 -12.31 15.92
N ALA A 42 -38.49 -12.99 16.86
CA ALA A 42 -38.96 -14.35 16.64
C ALA A 42 -40.10 -14.37 15.60
N ASP A 43 -40.11 -15.38 14.73
CA ASP A 43 -41.02 -15.42 13.56
C ASP A 43 -42.51 -15.32 13.91
N ASN A 44 -42.88 -15.81 15.09
CA ASN A 44 -44.25 -15.73 15.59
C ASN A 44 -44.69 -14.32 16.06
N LEU A 45 -43.79 -13.35 16.12
CA LEU A 45 -44.04 -11.98 16.56
C LEU A 45 -44.04 -10.96 15.40
N HIS A 46 -43.99 -11.41 14.17
CA HIS A 46 -44.09 -10.57 12.97
C HIS A 46 -45.58 -10.16 12.65
N HIS A 47 -46.43 -10.08 13.68
CA HIS A 47 -47.78 -9.56 13.62
C HIS A 47 -47.98 -8.57 14.75
N GLU A 48 -48.51 -7.40 14.44
CA GLU A 48 -48.70 -6.29 15.37
C GLU A 48 -49.50 -6.70 16.63
N ARG A 49 -50.61 -7.41 16.46
CA ARG A 49 -51.41 -7.89 17.61
C ARG A 49 -50.62 -8.78 18.55
N THR A 50 -49.82 -9.69 18.01
CA THR A 50 -49.05 -10.64 18.81
C THR A 50 -47.91 -9.93 19.54
N LEU A 51 -47.28 -8.95 18.88
CA LEU A 51 -46.23 -8.15 19.47
C LEU A 51 -46.76 -7.24 20.59
N SER A 52 -47.90 -6.56 20.38
CA SER A 52 -48.53 -5.71 21.38
C SER A 52 -48.96 -6.50 22.62
N LEU A 53 -49.57 -7.69 22.45
CA LEU A 53 -49.91 -8.58 23.56
C LEU A 53 -48.68 -9.03 24.35
N MET A 54 -47.57 -9.30 23.64
CA MET A 54 -46.32 -9.69 24.27
C MET A 54 -45.71 -8.53 25.09
N ILE A 55 -45.70 -7.31 24.55
CA ILE A 55 -45.25 -6.10 25.26
C ILE A 55 -46.09 -5.86 26.50
N ASP A 56 -47.42 -5.99 26.40
CA ASP A 56 -48.34 -5.85 27.53
C ASP A 56 -48.08 -6.87 28.63
N SER A 57 -47.73 -8.10 28.27
CA SER A 57 -47.36 -9.16 29.22
C SER A 57 -46.11 -8.85 30.01
N MET A 58 -45.23 -7.97 29.48
CA MET A 58 -43.95 -7.61 30.08
C MET A 58 -43.94 -6.32 30.89
N LYS A 59 -45.12 -5.72 31.21
CA LYS A 59 -45.24 -4.44 31.94
C LYS A 59 -44.43 -4.39 33.24
N ARG A 60 -44.15 -5.54 33.89
CA ARG A 60 -43.38 -5.64 35.12
C ARG A 60 -41.87 -5.74 34.86
N ALA A 61 -41.43 -5.87 33.62
CA ALA A 61 -40.02 -6.03 33.21
C ALA A 61 -39.56 -4.83 32.36
N ALA A 62 -39.61 -3.63 32.93
CA ALA A 62 -39.40 -2.36 32.23
C ALA A 62 -38.09 -2.35 31.34
N LYS A 63 -37.00 -2.90 31.84
CA LYS A 63 -35.75 -2.94 31.07
C LYS A 63 -35.82 -3.87 29.86
N GLN A 64 -36.58 -4.95 29.91
CA GLN A 64 -36.82 -5.83 28.77
C GLN A 64 -37.69 -5.17 27.70
N VAL A 65 -38.70 -4.42 28.11
CA VAL A 65 -39.55 -3.63 27.20
C VAL A 65 -38.69 -2.55 26.52
N GLU A 66 -37.87 -1.81 27.28
CA GLU A 66 -36.95 -0.81 26.72
C GLU A 66 -36.01 -1.40 25.65
N VAL A 67 -35.44 -2.56 25.91
CA VAL A 67 -34.52 -3.23 24.95
C VAL A 67 -35.27 -3.70 23.71
N LEU A 68 -36.50 -4.21 23.86
CA LEU A 68 -37.35 -4.62 22.73
C LEU A 68 -37.72 -3.42 21.85
N MET A 69 -38.16 -2.30 22.48
CA MET A 69 -38.50 -1.08 21.74
C MET A 69 -37.29 -0.49 21.01
N ALA A 70 -36.13 -0.45 21.67
CA ALA A 70 -34.89 -0.03 21.01
C ALA A 70 -34.50 -0.94 19.84
N TYR A 71 -34.71 -2.26 19.98
CA TYR A 71 -34.49 -3.19 18.85
C TYR A 71 -35.39 -2.86 17.67
N LEU A 72 -36.71 -2.67 17.92
CA LEU A 72 -37.67 -2.33 16.86
C LEU A 72 -37.29 -1.03 16.15
N GLN A 73 -36.92 -0.01 16.91
CA GLN A 73 -36.45 1.27 16.36
C GLN A 73 -35.17 1.10 15.50
N LEU A 74 -34.17 0.35 15.99
CA LEU A 74 -32.94 0.04 15.24
C LEU A 74 -33.23 -0.80 14.00
N ALA A 75 -34.22 -1.69 14.06
CA ALA A 75 -34.67 -2.52 12.95
C ALA A 75 -35.49 -1.74 11.89
N GLY A 76 -35.74 -0.45 12.13
CA GLY A 76 -36.45 0.42 11.18
C GLY A 76 -37.98 0.34 11.27
N VAL A 77 -38.53 -0.11 12.41
CA VAL A 77 -39.94 -0.11 12.67
C VAL A 77 -40.32 1.24 13.33
N ASP A 78 -40.98 2.12 12.58
CA ASP A 78 -41.52 3.35 13.12
C ASP A 78 -42.76 3.07 13.99
N GLU A 79 -43.03 3.94 14.97
CA GLU A 79 -44.14 3.79 15.93
C GLU A 79 -45.51 3.64 15.27
N MET A 80 -45.63 3.97 13.98
CA MET A 80 -46.86 3.88 13.18
C MET A 80 -46.85 2.83 12.08
N ALA A 81 -45.76 2.05 11.94
CA ALA A 81 -45.64 1.06 10.89
C ALA A 81 -46.24 -0.29 11.32
N GLU A 82 -47.19 -0.82 10.58
CA GLU A 82 -47.70 -2.19 10.78
C GLU A 82 -46.59 -3.22 10.42
N ILE A 83 -46.21 -4.05 11.38
CA ILE A 83 -45.31 -5.17 11.15
C ILE A 83 -46.09 -6.31 10.52
N THR A 84 -45.73 -6.65 9.29
CA THR A 84 -46.28 -7.81 8.56
C THR A 84 -45.16 -8.85 8.37
N PRO A 85 -45.51 -10.12 8.09
CA PRO A 85 -44.50 -11.14 7.78
C PRO A 85 -43.58 -10.80 6.59
N GLU A 86 -44.01 -9.88 5.73
CA GLU A 86 -43.26 -9.42 4.56
C GLU A 86 -42.37 -8.20 4.85
N THR A 87 -42.48 -7.61 6.07
CA THR A 87 -41.67 -6.45 6.45
C THR A 87 -40.20 -6.83 6.56
N VAL A 88 -39.36 -6.26 5.70
CA VAL A 88 -37.90 -6.46 5.75
C VAL A 88 -37.32 -5.60 6.86
N LEU A 89 -36.95 -6.21 7.97
CA LEU A 89 -36.33 -5.54 9.09
C LEU A 89 -34.79 -5.41 8.85
N ARG A 90 -34.25 -4.27 9.24
CA ARG A 90 -32.78 -4.10 9.26
C ARG A 90 -32.16 -5.09 10.24
N GLU A 91 -31.04 -5.68 9.84
CA GLU A 91 -30.25 -6.53 10.73
C GLU A 91 -29.60 -5.70 11.83
N VAL A 92 -29.77 -6.09 13.08
CA VAL A 92 -29.22 -5.43 14.26
C VAL A 92 -28.25 -6.36 14.96
N THR A 93 -27.02 -5.88 15.25
CA THR A 93 -26.06 -6.67 16.01
C THR A 93 -26.39 -6.63 17.51
N ARG A 94 -25.99 -7.70 18.22
CA ARG A 94 -26.14 -7.73 19.68
C ARG A 94 -25.37 -6.59 20.34
N GLU A 95 -24.20 -6.26 19.82
CA GLU A 95 -23.34 -5.18 20.32
C GLU A 95 -23.98 -3.80 20.10
N GLU A 96 -24.55 -3.54 18.93
CA GLU A 96 -25.27 -2.31 18.62
C GLU A 96 -26.45 -2.09 19.58
N LEU A 97 -27.24 -3.14 19.81
CA LEU A 97 -28.38 -3.06 20.74
C LEU A 97 -27.93 -2.82 22.18
N MET A 98 -26.87 -3.49 22.62
CA MET A 98 -26.28 -3.30 23.96
C MET A 98 -25.72 -1.88 24.16
N ASN A 99 -25.06 -1.33 23.14
CA ASN A 99 -24.50 0.02 23.20
C ASN A 99 -25.57 1.10 23.30
N VAL A 100 -26.67 0.96 22.55
CA VAL A 100 -27.80 1.92 22.60
C VAL A 100 -28.58 1.84 23.88
N THR A 101 -28.81 0.62 24.40
CA THR A 101 -29.67 0.42 25.59
C THR A 101 -28.91 0.36 26.90
N HIS A 102 -27.58 0.28 26.85
CA HIS A 102 -26.72 -0.04 28.00
C HIS A 102 -27.20 -1.28 28.81
N ALA A 103 -27.84 -2.22 28.09
CA ALA A 103 -28.39 -3.43 28.70
C ALA A 103 -27.28 -4.50 28.87
N SER A 104 -27.37 -5.27 29.96
CA SER A 104 -26.50 -6.41 30.16
C SER A 104 -26.90 -7.60 29.28
N VAL A 105 -25.95 -8.51 29.04
CA VAL A 105 -26.21 -9.77 28.29
C VAL A 105 -27.38 -10.58 28.93
N GLY A 106 -27.56 -10.48 30.24
CA GLY A 106 -28.65 -11.15 30.97
C GLY A 106 -30.05 -10.70 30.55
N VAL A 107 -30.22 -9.40 30.24
CA VAL A 107 -31.49 -8.88 29.75
C VAL A 107 -31.86 -9.42 28.38
N ILE A 108 -30.86 -9.46 27.47
CA ILE A 108 -31.03 -10.05 26.13
C ILE A 108 -31.36 -11.54 26.25
N ARG A 109 -30.64 -12.26 27.11
CA ARG A 109 -30.90 -13.68 27.37
C ARG A 109 -32.30 -13.94 27.89
N ALA A 110 -32.82 -13.08 28.80
CA ALA A 110 -34.17 -13.19 29.29
C ALA A 110 -35.24 -12.97 28.18
N LEU A 111 -34.97 -12.12 27.17
CA LEU A 111 -35.83 -11.96 26.00
C LEU A 111 -35.75 -13.17 25.05
N GLN A 112 -34.56 -13.83 24.98
CA GLN A 112 -34.41 -15.09 24.25
C GLN A 112 -35.16 -16.24 24.91
N ASP A 113 -35.02 -16.38 26.22
CA ASP A 113 -35.70 -17.43 27.00
C ASP A 113 -37.22 -17.31 26.87
N ARG A 114 -37.75 -16.09 26.71
CA ARG A 114 -39.14 -15.80 26.41
C ARG A 114 -39.56 -15.98 24.94
N LYS A 115 -38.59 -16.38 24.08
CA LYS A 115 -38.80 -16.53 22.63
C LYS A 115 -39.29 -15.25 21.95
N ILE A 116 -38.79 -14.09 22.40
CA ILE A 116 -39.12 -12.78 21.83
C ILE A 116 -38.02 -12.39 20.81
N LEU A 117 -36.78 -12.52 21.21
CA LEU A 117 -35.64 -12.30 20.35
C LEU A 117 -34.89 -13.62 20.09
N VAL A 118 -34.34 -13.75 18.90
CA VAL A 118 -33.53 -14.89 18.53
C VAL A 118 -32.13 -14.36 18.10
N THR A 119 -31.08 -14.90 18.70
CA THR A 119 -29.73 -14.61 18.25
C THR A 119 -29.29 -15.65 17.23
N TYR A 120 -28.59 -15.19 16.23
CA TYR A 120 -27.93 -16.04 15.23
C TYR A 120 -26.54 -15.51 14.93
N GLU A 121 -25.66 -16.40 14.55
CA GLU A 121 -24.32 -16.03 14.09
C GLU A 121 -24.39 -15.75 12.60
N LYS A 122 -23.81 -14.61 12.21
CA LYS A 122 -23.62 -14.26 10.81
C LYS A 122 -22.15 -13.99 10.55
N GLU A 123 -21.64 -14.55 9.46
CA GLU A 123 -20.30 -14.25 9.01
C GLU A 123 -20.22 -12.79 8.56
N VAL A 124 -19.26 -12.06 9.14
CA VAL A 124 -19.02 -10.65 8.84
C VAL A 124 -17.64 -10.51 8.25
N GLY A 125 -17.56 -9.95 7.06
CA GLY A 125 -16.27 -9.65 6.41
C GLY A 125 -15.50 -8.59 7.21
N ARG A 126 -14.20 -8.80 7.38
CA ARG A 126 -13.29 -7.84 8.03
C ARG A 126 -13.02 -6.61 7.16
N LEU A 127 -13.29 -6.71 5.86
CA LEU A 127 -12.82 -5.78 4.83
C LEU A 127 -13.90 -4.91 4.19
N ASN A 128 -15.18 -5.29 4.32
CA ASN A 128 -16.27 -4.56 3.71
C ASN A 128 -16.72 -3.41 4.63
N SER A 129 -16.63 -2.19 4.11
CA SER A 129 -17.05 -0.97 4.83
C SER A 129 -18.50 -0.55 4.52
N GLY A 130 -19.20 -1.25 3.65
CA GLY A 130 -20.56 -0.89 3.20
C GLY A 130 -20.62 0.44 2.43
N LYS A 131 -19.50 0.91 1.88
CA LYS A 131 -19.44 2.18 1.16
C LYS A 131 -19.76 1.97 -0.31
N PRO A 132 -20.79 2.65 -0.84
CA PRO A 132 -21.12 2.57 -2.27
C PRO A 132 -19.98 3.15 -3.12
N SER A 133 -19.97 2.81 -4.40
CA SER A 133 -19.08 3.45 -5.37
C SER A 133 -19.63 4.83 -5.76
N HIS A 134 -18.73 5.79 -5.95
CA HIS A 134 -19.02 7.18 -6.29
C HIS A 134 -18.28 7.59 -7.57
N PRO A 135 -18.72 7.15 -8.77
CA PRO A 135 -18.11 7.52 -10.03
C PRO A 135 -18.07 9.03 -10.30
N GLU A 136 -18.95 9.79 -9.65
CA GLU A 136 -18.98 11.25 -9.67
C GLU A 136 -17.72 11.90 -9.08
N ASN A 137 -16.97 11.17 -8.28
CA ASN A 137 -15.68 11.62 -7.71
C ASN A 137 -14.50 11.49 -8.69
N ILE A 138 -14.72 10.99 -9.90
CA ILE A 138 -13.69 10.91 -10.93
C ILE A 138 -13.39 12.32 -11.43
N LYS A 139 -12.13 12.75 -11.26
CA LYS A 139 -11.70 14.07 -11.71
C LYS A 139 -11.60 14.12 -13.22
N PRO A 140 -11.99 15.24 -13.87
CA PRO A 140 -11.83 15.39 -15.31
C PRO A 140 -10.34 15.40 -15.69
N LEU A 141 -10.03 14.80 -16.83
CA LEU A 141 -8.70 14.82 -17.42
C LEU A 141 -8.44 16.20 -18.08
N ASN A 142 -7.20 16.67 -18.00
CA ASN A 142 -6.76 17.81 -18.79
C ASN A 142 -6.46 17.41 -20.25
N GLU A 143 -6.19 18.37 -21.12
CA GLU A 143 -5.98 18.12 -22.55
C GLU A 143 -4.88 17.09 -22.83
N ALA A 144 -3.72 17.21 -22.18
CA ALA A 144 -2.61 16.27 -22.36
C ALA A 144 -2.96 14.86 -21.87
N GLN A 145 -3.72 14.76 -20.79
CA GLN A 145 -4.19 13.47 -20.26
C GLN A 145 -5.27 12.85 -21.16
N ILE A 146 -6.16 13.67 -21.74
CA ILE A 146 -7.17 13.21 -22.72
C ILE A 146 -6.47 12.66 -23.96
N GLU A 147 -5.46 13.36 -24.46
CA GLU A 147 -4.69 12.90 -25.61
C GLU A 147 -3.99 11.56 -25.29
N ALA A 148 -3.28 11.47 -24.18
CA ALA A 148 -2.63 10.23 -23.74
C ALA A 148 -3.64 9.09 -23.53
N TYR A 149 -4.80 9.35 -22.93
CA TYR A 149 -5.87 8.38 -22.76
C TYR A 149 -6.36 7.83 -24.10
N ASN A 150 -6.63 8.71 -25.07
CA ASN A 150 -7.06 8.31 -26.42
C ASN A 150 -5.98 7.51 -27.15
N GLN A 151 -4.72 7.91 -27.02
CA GLN A 151 -3.58 7.18 -27.58
C GLN A 151 -3.44 5.79 -26.93
N ILE A 152 -3.62 5.66 -25.62
CA ILE A 152 -3.61 4.36 -24.93
C ILE A 152 -4.69 3.46 -25.52
N LEU A 153 -5.92 3.96 -25.69
CA LEU A 153 -7.01 3.16 -26.26
C LEU A 153 -6.69 2.71 -27.69
N LEU A 154 -6.12 3.61 -28.50
CA LEU A 154 -5.70 3.29 -29.86
C LEU A 154 -4.61 2.22 -29.88
N GLN A 155 -3.56 2.37 -29.05
CA GLN A 155 -2.49 1.39 -28.96
C GLN A 155 -2.99 0.03 -28.47
N MET A 156 -3.94 0.01 -27.56
CA MET A 156 -4.57 -1.23 -27.06
C MET A 156 -5.39 -1.96 -28.12
N MET A 157 -5.79 -1.32 -29.22
CA MET A 157 -6.45 -2.02 -30.34
C MET A 157 -5.49 -2.99 -31.04
N SER A 158 -4.25 -2.57 -31.25
CA SER A 158 -3.22 -3.32 -31.99
C SER A 158 -2.25 -4.10 -31.10
N HIS A 159 -2.05 -3.66 -29.85
CA HIS A 159 -1.09 -4.26 -28.94
C HIS A 159 -1.78 -4.88 -27.70
N ARG A 160 -1.23 -5.99 -27.20
CA ARG A 160 -1.64 -6.60 -25.93
C ARG A 160 -1.08 -5.87 -24.71
N VAL A 161 0.09 -5.25 -24.88
CA VAL A 161 0.81 -4.50 -23.85
C VAL A 161 1.07 -3.09 -24.37
N THR A 162 0.80 -2.07 -23.58
CA THR A 162 1.09 -0.67 -23.90
C THR A 162 1.93 -0.07 -22.77
N LEU A 163 2.99 0.64 -23.12
CA LEU A 163 3.83 1.40 -22.20
C LEU A 163 3.38 2.87 -22.18
N LEU A 164 2.95 3.35 -21.02
CA LEU A 164 2.74 4.77 -20.76
C LEU A 164 4.00 5.33 -20.09
N HIS A 165 4.84 5.99 -20.86
CA HIS A 165 5.99 6.73 -20.39
C HIS A 165 5.56 8.15 -20.03
N GLY A 166 5.20 8.38 -18.78
CA GLY A 166 4.70 9.67 -18.31
C GLY A 166 5.58 10.25 -17.23
N VAL A 167 6.03 11.51 -17.39
CA VAL A 167 6.85 12.19 -16.40
C VAL A 167 6.22 12.19 -15.01
N THR A 168 7.02 12.37 -13.97
CA THR A 168 6.54 12.48 -12.60
C THR A 168 5.55 13.64 -12.48
N SER A 169 4.48 13.48 -11.70
CA SER A 169 3.40 14.47 -11.53
C SER A 169 2.65 14.84 -12.83
N SER A 170 2.65 13.95 -13.85
CA SER A 170 1.82 14.12 -15.04
C SER A 170 0.35 13.71 -14.82
N GLY A 171 0.05 13.11 -13.67
CA GLY A 171 -1.30 12.64 -13.34
C GLY A 171 -1.67 11.30 -13.97
N LYS A 172 -0.72 10.40 -14.17
CA LYS A 172 -0.95 9.03 -14.67
C LYS A 172 -2.09 8.31 -13.95
N THR A 173 -2.17 8.50 -12.64
CA THR A 173 -3.22 7.87 -11.81
C THR A 173 -4.63 8.25 -12.23
N GLU A 174 -4.87 9.50 -12.67
CA GLU A 174 -6.19 9.91 -13.17
C GLU A 174 -6.52 9.16 -14.46
N ILE A 175 -5.56 9.01 -15.36
CA ILE A 175 -5.74 8.21 -16.58
C ILE A 175 -6.10 6.75 -16.22
N TYR A 176 -5.42 6.18 -15.22
CA TYR A 176 -5.73 4.81 -14.74
C TYR A 176 -7.15 4.71 -14.22
N ILE A 177 -7.62 5.67 -13.42
CA ILE A 177 -8.99 5.69 -12.89
C ILE A 177 -10.01 5.70 -14.02
N HIS A 178 -9.79 6.51 -15.07
CA HIS A 178 -10.67 6.53 -16.25
C HIS A 178 -10.65 5.20 -17.02
N LEU A 179 -9.49 4.56 -17.18
CA LEU A 179 -9.37 3.24 -17.82
C LEU A 179 -10.04 2.14 -16.99
N ILE A 180 -9.90 2.19 -15.67
CA ILE A 180 -10.59 1.28 -14.76
C ILE A 180 -12.09 1.46 -14.93
N GLN A 181 -12.61 2.68 -14.85
CA GLN A 181 -14.06 2.95 -15.01
C GLN A 181 -14.58 2.44 -16.35
N LYS A 182 -13.81 2.63 -17.44
CA LYS A 182 -14.17 2.08 -18.74
C LYS A 182 -14.27 0.55 -18.71
N ALA A 183 -13.29 -0.14 -18.12
CA ALA A 183 -13.31 -1.60 -18.00
C ALA A 183 -14.50 -2.09 -17.17
N LEU A 184 -14.85 -1.37 -16.09
CA LEU A 184 -16.01 -1.69 -15.25
C LEU A 184 -17.35 -1.50 -16.00
N ASN A 185 -17.45 -0.49 -16.86
CA ASN A 185 -18.62 -0.28 -17.72
C ASN A 185 -18.78 -1.41 -18.75
N GLU A 186 -17.68 -2.08 -19.10
CA GLU A 186 -17.65 -3.28 -19.96
C GLU A 186 -17.84 -4.59 -19.14
N HIS A 187 -18.20 -4.50 -17.87
CA HIS A 187 -18.35 -5.64 -16.94
C HIS A 187 -17.08 -6.49 -16.79
N LYS A 188 -15.89 -5.90 -16.94
CA LYS A 188 -14.60 -6.55 -16.81
C LYS A 188 -13.98 -6.26 -15.44
N GLN A 189 -13.17 -7.20 -14.97
CA GLN A 189 -12.35 -7.01 -13.77
C GLN A 189 -11.01 -6.36 -14.12
N VAL A 190 -10.46 -5.66 -13.15
CA VAL A 190 -9.17 -4.96 -13.27
C VAL A 190 -8.21 -5.40 -12.18
N LEU A 191 -6.98 -5.73 -12.57
CA LEU A 191 -5.86 -5.89 -11.64
C LEU A 191 -4.95 -4.67 -11.74
N TYR A 192 -4.83 -3.93 -10.64
CA TYR A 192 -3.93 -2.78 -10.54
C TYR A 192 -2.78 -3.13 -9.60
N LEU A 193 -1.58 -3.30 -10.17
CA LEU A 193 -0.36 -3.64 -9.44
C LEU A 193 0.45 -2.39 -9.12
N LEU A 194 0.85 -2.28 -7.87
CA LEU A 194 1.78 -1.28 -7.36
C LEU A 194 2.94 -1.97 -6.62
N PRO A 195 4.14 -1.37 -6.60
CA PRO A 195 5.17 -1.76 -5.65
C PRO A 195 4.64 -1.65 -4.21
N GLU A 196 5.04 -2.56 -3.32
CA GLU A 196 4.58 -2.53 -1.92
C GLU A 196 4.79 -1.17 -1.24
N ILE A 197 5.90 -0.51 -1.58
CA ILE A 197 6.26 0.81 -1.06
C ILE A 197 5.36 1.93 -1.60
N ALA A 198 4.81 1.77 -2.81
CA ALA A 198 3.92 2.75 -3.43
C ALA A 198 2.44 2.53 -3.08
N LEU A 199 2.11 1.41 -2.40
CA LEU A 199 0.77 1.07 -1.96
C LEU A 199 0.46 1.86 -0.67
N THR A 200 0.40 3.18 -0.82
CA THR A 200 0.21 4.14 0.27
C THR A 200 -1.26 4.30 0.61
N VAL A 201 -1.51 4.88 1.79
CA VAL A 201 -2.86 5.28 2.22
C VAL A 201 -3.50 6.21 1.19
N GLN A 202 -2.72 7.15 0.65
CA GLN A 202 -3.21 8.16 -0.31
C GLN A 202 -3.83 7.52 -1.56
N ILE A 203 -3.13 6.59 -2.22
CA ILE A 203 -3.67 5.91 -3.41
C ILE A 203 -4.87 5.03 -3.05
N THR A 204 -4.81 4.36 -1.90
CA THR A 204 -5.89 3.51 -1.40
C THR A 204 -7.15 4.31 -1.15
N GLU A 205 -7.07 5.41 -0.40
CA GLU A 205 -8.23 6.26 -0.11
C GLU A 205 -8.78 6.95 -1.35
N ARG A 206 -7.91 7.33 -2.29
CA ARG A 206 -8.33 7.91 -3.57
C ARG A 206 -9.14 6.92 -4.40
N LEU A 207 -8.70 5.67 -4.51
CA LEU A 207 -9.44 4.65 -5.24
C LEU A 207 -10.71 4.22 -4.51
N LYS A 208 -10.69 4.13 -3.17
CA LYS A 208 -11.88 3.84 -2.36
C LYS A 208 -12.95 4.93 -2.51
N ALA A 209 -12.55 6.21 -2.58
CA ALA A 209 -13.47 7.32 -2.78
C ALA A 209 -14.24 7.24 -4.10
N VAL A 210 -13.70 6.52 -5.10
CA VAL A 210 -14.33 6.33 -6.41
C VAL A 210 -15.06 5.00 -6.50
N PHE A 211 -14.38 3.91 -6.13
CA PHE A 211 -14.85 2.54 -6.40
C PHE A 211 -15.53 1.87 -5.20
N GLY A 212 -15.44 2.45 -4.00
CA GLY A 212 -16.11 1.92 -2.80
C GLY A 212 -15.83 0.43 -2.58
N ASP A 213 -16.90 -0.33 -2.34
CA ASP A 213 -16.84 -1.77 -2.07
C ASP A 213 -16.54 -2.64 -3.31
N ARG A 214 -16.47 -2.05 -4.50
CA ARG A 214 -16.01 -2.73 -5.72
C ARG A 214 -14.50 -2.93 -5.73
N LEU A 215 -13.75 -2.27 -4.83
CA LEU A 215 -12.30 -2.31 -4.69
C LEU A 215 -11.88 -3.29 -3.61
N GLY A 216 -11.15 -4.33 -3.99
CA GLY A 216 -10.39 -5.19 -3.08
C GLY A 216 -8.93 -4.77 -3.02
N ILE A 217 -8.33 -4.79 -1.83
CA ILE A 217 -6.92 -4.44 -1.63
C ILE A 217 -6.16 -5.67 -1.13
N TYR A 218 -5.10 -6.07 -1.83
CA TYR A 218 -4.35 -7.28 -1.53
C TYR A 218 -2.85 -7.02 -1.40
N HIS A 219 -2.32 -7.09 -0.18
CA HIS A 219 -0.89 -6.92 0.09
C HIS A 219 -0.42 -7.65 1.35
N SER A 220 0.91 -7.75 1.52
CA SER A 220 1.57 -8.50 2.60
C SER A 220 1.30 -7.98 4.02
N LYS A 221 0.91 -6.70 4.17
CA LYS A 221 0.59 -6.10 5.49
C LYS A 221 -0.80 -6.50 6.01
N TYR A 222 -1.65 -7.09 5.18
CA TYR A 222 -2.89 -7.67 5.63
C TYR A 222 -2.64 -8.97 6.39
N SER A 223 -3.43 -9.21 7.43
CA SER A 223 -3.42 -10.47 8.14
C SER A 223 -3.73 -11.62 7.19
N ASP A 224 -3.32 -12.82 7.55
CA ASP A 224 -3.60 -14.01 6.73
C ASP A 224 -5.10 -14.22 6.53
N ALA A 225 -5.90 -13.99 7.58
CA ALA A 225 -7.34 -14.07 7.51
C ALA A 225 -8.00 -13.08 6.53
N GLU A 226 -7.54 -11.83 6.50
CA GLU A 226 -8.01 -10.83 5.53
C GLU A 226 -7.66 -11.24 4.09
N ARG A 227 -6.47 -11.80 3.87
CA ARG A 227 -6.06 -12.31 2.56
C ARG A 227 -6.91 -13.51 2.11
N VAL A 228 -7.27 -14.38 3.03
CA VAL A 228 -8.18 -15.50 2.77
C VAL A 228 -9.58 -15.01 2.41
N GLU A 229 -10.10 -13.99 3.11
CA GLU A 229 -11.39 -13.39 2.76
C GLU A 229 -11.42 -12.83 1.34
N ILE A 230 -10.34 -12.14 0.91
CA ILE A 230 -10.24 -11.64 -0.46
C ILE A 230 -10.26 -12.81 -1.47
N TRP A 231 -9.58 -13.91 -1.18
CA TRP A 231 -9.60 -15.10 -2.00
C TRP A 231 -11.02 -15.69 -2.13
N HIS A 232 -11.73 -15.86 -1.00
CA HIS A 232 -13.11 -16.35 -1.00
C HIS A 232 -14.04 -15.40 -1.75
N LYS A 233 -13.89 -14.10 -1.54
CA LYS A 233 -14.67 -13.09 -2.27
C LYS A 233 -14.42 -13.16 -3.77
N GLN A 234 -13.16 -13.35 -4.20
CA GLN A 234 -12.82 -13.49 -5.62
C GLN A 234 -13.35 -14.78 -6.25
N LEU A 235 -13.56 -15.86 -5.48
CA LEU A 235 -14.17 -17.09 -5.94
C LEU A 235 -15.70 -17.08 -5.91
N SER A 236 -16.32 -16.11 -5.24
CA SER A 236 -17.77 -16.00 -5.11
C SER A 236 -18.45 -15.49 -6.39
N ASP A 237 -19.78 -15.56 -6.43
CA ASP A 237 -20.58 -15.00 -7.53
C ASP A 237 -20.53 -13.48 -7.64
N SER A 238 -20.07 -12.80 -6.57
CA SER A 238 -19.92 -11.34 -6.50
C SER A 238 -18.50 -10.92 -6.13
N PRO A 239 -17.50 -11.20 -6.99
CA PRO A 239 -16.11 -10.85 -6.75
C PRO A 239 -15.89 -9.35 -6.77
N TYR A 240 -14.74 -8.88 -6.22
CA TYR A 240 -14.31 -7.50 -6.46
C TYR A 240 -14.11 -7.26 -7.95
N ASP A 241 -14.53 -6.10 -8.42
CA ASP A 241 -14.32 -5.68 -9.80
C ASP A 241 -12.90 -5.13 -10.02
N VAL A 242 -12.34 -4.50 -8.99
CA VAL A 242 -10.98 -3.95 -9.01
C VAL A 242 -10.17 -4.57 -7.88
N ILE A 243 -9.03 -5.12 -8.21
CA ILE A 243 -8.03 -5.54 -7.21
C ILE A 243 -6.84 -4.59 -7.29
N LEU A 244 -6.60 -3.86 -6.22
CA LEU A 244 -5.36 -3.11 -6.00
C LEU A 244 -4.43 -3.99 -5.17
N GLY A 245 -3.23 -4.23 -5.67
CA GLY A 245 -2.34 -5.09 -4.91
C GLY A 245 -0.86 -4.96 -5.26
N ALA A 246 -0.05 -5.61 -4.41
CA ALA A 246 1.36 -5.79 -4.65
C ALA A 246 1.61 -7.07 -5.50
N ARG A 247 2.87 -7.43 -5.61
CA ARG A 247 3.38 -8.58 -6.36
C ARG A 247 2.52 -9.85 -6.28
N SER A 248 2.06 -10.23 -5.10
CA SER A 248 1.30 -11.48 -4.89
C SER A 248 -0.15 -11.45 -5.40
N ALA A 249 -0.68 -10.28 -5.72
CA ALA A 249 -2.06 -10.15 -6.22
C ALA A 249 -2.30 -10.82 -7.58
N ILE A 250 -1.24 -11.11 -8.33
CA ILE A 250 -1.32 -11.87 -9.60
C ILE A 250 -1.86 -13.29 -9.43
N PHE A 251 -1.81 -13.83 -8.23
CA PHE A 251 -2.27 -15.21 -7.97
C PHE A 251 -3.76 -15.28 -7.66
N LEU A 252 -4.41 -14.15 -7.40
CA LEU A 252 -5.85 -14.13 -7.13
C LEU A 252 -6.64 -14.65 -8.33
N PRO A 253 -7.75 -15.38 -8.11
CA PRO A 253 -8.61 -15.83 -9.18
C PRO A 253 -9.42 -14.66 -9.76
N PHE A 254 -9.44 -14.58 -11.10
CA PHE A 254 -10.28 -13.66 -11.83
C PHE A 254 -11.23 -14.44 -12.73
N HIS A 255 -12.44 -13.94 -12.92
CA HIS A 255 -13.44 -14.53 -13.81
C HIS A 255 -13.48 -13.80 -15.16
N ARG A 256 -13.30 -12.47 -15.14
CA ARG A 256 -13.55 -11.57 -16.27
C ARG A 256 -12.44 -10.51 -16.40
N LEU A 257 -11.18 -10.92 -16.19
CA LEU A 257 -10.06 -9.97 -16.27
C LEU A 257 -10.00 -9.31 -17.65
N GLY A 258 -10.07 -7.99 -17.68
CA GLY A 258 -10.02 -7.22 -18.94
C GLY A 258 -8.87 -6.21 -19.00
N LEU A 259 -8.38 -5.78 -17.85
CA LEU A 259 -7.31 -4.80 -17.78
C LEU A 259 -6.33 -5.13 -16.63
N VAL A 260 -5.05 -5.09 -16.94
CA VAL A 260 -3.98 -5.15 -15.95
C VAL A 260 -3.20 -3.84 -16.04
N ILE A 261 -3.12 -3.12 -14.94
CA ILE A 261 -2.29 -1.91 -14.82
C ILE A 261 -1.11 -2.24 -13.92
N ILE A 262 0.09 -1.91 -14.36
CA ILE A 262 1.31 -2.08 -13.57
C ILE A 262 1.99 -0.72 -13.50
N ASP A 263 1.82 -0.04 -12.39
CA ASP A 263 2.43 1.26 -12.17
C ASP A 263 3.83 1.10 -11.57
N GLU A 264 4.72 2.04 -11.90
CA GLU A 264 6.16 1.96 -11.59
C GLU A 264 6.76 0.61 -12.06
N GLU A 265 6.47 0.22 -13.31
CA GLU A 265 6.78 -1.10 -13.88
C GLU A 265 8.26 -1.50 -13.77
N HIS A 266 9.15 -0.50 -13.67
CA HIS A 266 10.61 -0.67 -13.55
C HIS A 266 11.04 -1.16 -12.16
N GLU A 267 10.13 -1.15 -11.17
CA GLU A 267 10.49 -1.44 -9.79
C GLU A 267 10.96 -2.87 -9.56
N GLN A 268 12.14 -2.98 -8.93
CA GLN A 268 12.74 -4.29 -8.61
C GLN A 268 11.92 -5.09 -7.59
N SER A 269 11.05 -4.44 -6.80
CA SER A 269 10.20 -5.11 -5.82
C SER A 269 9.15 -6.03 -6.47
N PHE A 270 8.88 -5.88 -7.76
CA PHE A 270 8.09 -6.84 -8.53
C PHE A 270 8.79 -8.20 -8.73
N LYS A 271 10.11 -8.26 -8.54
CA LYS A 271 10.88 -9.51 -8.52
C LYS A 271 10.88 -10.11 -7.12
N GLN A 272 10.41 -11.34 -6.99
CA GLN A 272 10.59 -12.12 -5.77
C GLN A 272 12.02 -12.61 -5.69
N GLN A 273 12.75 -12.21 -4.64
CA GLN A 273 14.13 -12.63 -4.44
C GLN A 273 14.21 -13.94 -3.67
N ASP A 274 13.43 -14.04 -2.61
CA ASP A 274 13.35 -15.19 -1.73
C ASP A 274 11.96 -15.22 -1.06
N PRO A 275 11.36 -16.38 -0.82
CA PRO A 275 11.75 -17.73 -1.29
C PRO A 275 11.46 -17.95 -2.78
N ALA A 276 11.81 -19.15 -3.28
CA ALA A 276 11.33 -19.63 -4.59
C ALA A 276 9.79 -19.70 -4.61
N PRO A 277 9.14 -19.55 -5.79
CA PRO A 277 9.69 -19.22 -7.10
C PRO A 277 10.15 -17.76 -7.17
N ARG A 278 11.30 -17.54 -7.80
CA ARG A 278 11.84 -16.17 -7.97
C ARG A 278 11.22 -15.48 -9.19
N TYR A 279 9.90 -15.43 -9.22
CA TYR A 279 9.14 -14.86 -10.34
C TYR A 279 9.21 -13.33 -10.36
N HIS A 280 8.97 -12.76 -11.55
CA HIS A 280 8.79 -11.32 -11.74
C HIS A 280 7.30 -11.03 -12.00
N ALA A 281 6.65 -10.31 -11.09
CA ALA A 281 5.21 -10.09 -11.15
C ALA A 281 4.76 -9.34 -12.40
N ARG A 282 5.54 -8.36 -12.90
CA ARG A 282 5.27 -7.68 -14.19
C ARG A 282 5.13 -8.70 -15.33
N SER A 283 6.11 -9.58 -15.49
CA SER A 283 6.09 -10.58 -16.56
C SER A 283 4.95 -11.58 -16.39
N ALA A 284 4.76 -12.06 -15.15
CA ALA A 284 3.68 -12.99 -14.83
C ALA A 284 2.28 -12.37 -15.01
N ALA A 285 2.11 -11.07 -14.72
CA ALA A 285 0.86 -10.36 -14.93
C ALA A 285 0.54 -10.15 -16.42
N ILE A 286 1.56 -9.91 -17.26
CA ILE A 286 1.39 -9.88 -18.74
C ILE A 286 0.90 -11.24 -19.23
N VAL A 287 1.50 -12.33 -18.75
CA VAL A 287 1.07 -13.69 -19.12
C VAL A 287 -0.34 -13.98 -18.58
N LEU A 288 -0.64 -13.58 -17.34
CA LEU A 288 -1.98 -13.69 -16.78
C LEU A 288 -3.03 -13.00 -17.68
N ALA A 289 -2.77 -11.77 -18.10
CA ALA A 289 -3.67 -11.05 -19.02
C ALA A 289 -3.88 -11.80 -20.35
N GLN A 290 -2.84 -12.47 -20.86
CA GLN A 290 -2.94 -13.22 -22.11
C GLN A 290 -3.82 -14.48 -22.01
N MET A 291 -4.07 -14.98 -20.80
CA MET A 291 -4.98 -16.11 -20.55
C MET A 291 -6.46 -15.72 -20.68
N TYR A 292 -6.76 -14.42 -20.73
CA TYR A 292 -8.13 -13.90 -20.91
C TYR A 292 -8.32 -13.30 -22.28
N PRO A 293 -9.44 -13.61 -22.97
CA PRO A 293 -9.74 -13.02 -24.26
C PRO A 293 -9.80 -11.49 -24.17
N ASN A 294 -9.08 -10.82 -25.05
CA ASN A 294 -9.06 -9.35 -25.16
C ASN A 294 -8.59 -8.56 -23.93
N ALA A 295 -8.06 -9.21 -22.90
CA ALA A 295 -7.44 -8.50 -21.78
C ALA A 295 -6.19 -7.73 -22.27
N LYS A 296 -6.00 -6.53 -21.72
CA LYS A 296 -4.92 -5.62 -22.06
C LYS A 296 -4.05 -5.33 -20.84
N THR A 297 -2.79 -5.04 -21.09
CA THR A 297 -1.84 -4.64 -20.02
C THR A 297 -1.34 -3.24 -20.30
N LEU A 298 -1.42 -2.37 -19.31
CA LEU A 298 -0.81 -1.05 -19.30
C LEU A 298 0.37 -1.04 -18.31
N LEU A 299 1.54 -0.74 -18.82
CA LEU A 299 2.75 -0.49 -18.02
C LEU A 299 2.90 1.01 -17.85
N GLY A 300 2.92 1.52 -16.64
CA GLY A 300 3.06 2.94 -16.36
C GLY A 300 4.33 3.24 -15.59
N THR A 301 5.04 4.30 -15.95
CA THR A 301 6.24 4.74 -15.26
C THR A 301 6.74 6.09 -15.78
N ALA A 302 7.54 6.78 -14.96
CA ALA A 302 8.31 7.94 -15.39
C ALA A 302 9.70 7.56 -15.93
N THR A 303 10.20 6.40 -15.51
CA THR A 303 11.56 5.89 -15.80
C THR A 303 11.45 4.43 -16.25
N PRO A 304 11.10 4.18 -17.53
CA PRO A 304 10.89 2.83 -18.03
C PRO A 304 12.10 1.92 -17.83
N SER A 305 11.84 0.64 -17.52
CA SER A 305 12.90 -0.36 -17.60
C SER A 305 13.40 -0.48 -19.04
N MET A 306 14.68 -0.79 -19.21
CA MET A 306 15.28 -0.91 -20.53
C MET A 306 14.55 -1.94 -21.42
N GLU A 307 14.12 -3.05 -20.82
CA GLU A 307 13.37 -4.10 -21.51
C GLU A 307 12.01 -3.62 -22.02
N SER A 308 11.24 -2.92 -21.17
CA SER A 308 9.93 -2.39 -21.56
C SER A 308 10.06 -1.31 -22.63
N TYR A 309 11.02 -0.40 -22.45
CA TYR A 309 11.28 0.65 -23.43
C TYR A 309 11.77 0.09 -24.76
N TYR A 310 12.68 -0.86 -24.75
CA TYR A 310 13.15 -1.55 -25.96
C TYR A 310 12.00 -2.26 -26.69
N ASN A 311 11.17 -3.03 -25.99
CA ASN A 311 10.01 -3.68 -26.56
C ASN A 311 9.03 -2.68 -27.19
N ALA A 312 8.85 -1.51 -26.57
CA ALA A 312 8.00 -0.45 -27.11
C ALA A 312 8.62 0.17 -28.39
N LYS A 313 9.92 0.46 -28.37
CA LYS A 313 10.62 0.99 -29.56
C LYS A 313 10.68 0.00 -30.73
N GLN A 314 10.67 -1.29 -30.46
CA GLN A 314 10.59 -2.34 -31.49
C GLN A 314 9.16 -2.63 -31.98
N GLY A 315 8.15 -1.90 -31.50
CA GLY A 315 6.75 -2.09 -31.88
C GLY A 315 6.11 -3.38 -31.32
N LYS A 316 6.78 -4.06 -30.39
CA LYS A 316 6.19 -5.21 -29.66
C LYS A 316 5.16 -4.75 -28.64
N TYR A 317 5.39 -3.61 -28.01
CA TYR A 317 4.46 -2.91 -27.14
C TYR A 317 4.01 -1.61 -27.79
N GLY A 318 2.78 -1.19 -27.51
CA GLY A 318 2.35 0.17 -27.81
C GLY A 318 3.15 1.16 -26.95
N LEU A 319 3.46 2.35 -27.49
CA LEU A 319 4.13 3.42 -26.74
C LEU A 319 3.23 4.65 -26.70
N VAL A 320 3.04 5.21 -25.53
CA VAL A 320 2.38 6.48 -25.30
C VAL A 320 3.27 7.32 -24.39
N GLU A 321 3.55 8.56 -24.80
CA GLU A 321 4.40 9.48 -24.05
C GLU A 321 3.56 10.62 -23.47
N LEU A 322 3.66 10.86 -22.16
CA LEU A 322 3.02 11.97 -21.45
C LEU A 322 4.09 12.86 -20.84
N THR A 323 4.57 13.81 -21.63
CA THR A 323 5.75 14.63 -21.30
C THR A 323 5.43 15.88 -20.49
N ARG A 324 4.16 16.28 -20.39
CA ARG A 324 3.73 17.47 -19.65
C ARG A 324 3.35 17.11 -18.23
N ARG A 325 3.81 17.92 -17.28
CA ARG A 325 3.38 17.82 -15.88
C ARG A 325 2.00 18.46 -15.70
N TYR A 326 1.28 17.99 -14.71
CA TYR A 326 0.00 18.61 -14.33
C TYR A 326 0.22 20.06 -13.94
N LYS A 327 -0.55 20.99 -14.50
CA LYS A 327 -0.45 22.45 -14.32
C LYS A 327 0.94 23.03 -14.67
N ASP A 328 1.67 22.41 -15.62
CA ASP A 328 3.00 22.86 -16.06
C ASP A 328 4.01 23.13 -14.93
N ILE A 329 3.89 22.37 -13.82
CA ILE A 329 4.81 22.48 -12.68
C ILE A 329 6.24 22.24 -13.17
N GLN A 330 7.14 23.17 -12.89
CA GLN A 330 8.55 23.08 -13.25
C GLN A 330 9.25 21.91 -12.55
N LEU A 331 10.33 21.44 -13.15
CA LEU A 331 11.22 20.46 -12.50
C LEU A 331 11.86 21.11 -11.26
N PRO A 332 12.12 20.34 -10.20
CA PRO A 332 12.88 20.84 -9.07
C PRO A 332 14.29 21.24 -9.52
N GLU A 333 14.82 22.30 -8.92
CA GLU A 333 16.22 22.65 -9.09
C GLU A 333 17.09 21.58 -8.42
N ILE A 334 18.11 21.11 -9.14
CA ILE A 334 19.05 20.11 -8.63
C ILE A 334 20.38 20.78 -8.42
N GLU A 335 20.81 20.87 -7.15
CA GLU A 335 22.10 21.38 -6.79
C GLU A 335 23.05 20.25 -6.37
N ILE A 336 24.19 20.15 -7.03
CA ILE A 336 25.21 19.15 -6.74
C ILE A 336 26.29 19.79 -5.86
N VAL A 337 26.53 19.21 -4.69
CA VAL A 337 27.53 19.70 -3.73
C VAL A 337 28.69 18.71 -3.65
N ASP A 338 29.91 19.15 -4.02
CA ASP A 338 31.13 18.35 -3.84
C ASP A 338 31.58 18.39 -2.37
N ILE A 339 31.28 17.33 -1.66
CA ILE A 339 31.63 17.20 -0.24
C ILE A 339 33.13 16.93 0.00
N LYS A 340 33.90 16.46 -1.00
CA LYS A 340 35.33 16.17 -0.82
C LYS A 340 36.12 17.42 -0.51
N ASP A 341 35.88 18.50 -1.26
CA ASP A 341 36.51 19.80 -1.01
C ASP A 341 36.11 20.39 0.33
N LEU A 342 34.82 20.27 0.67
CA LEU A 342 34.30 20.74 1.96
C LEU A 342 34.91 20.00 3.16
N TYR A 343 35.15 18.69 3.02
CA TYR A 343 35.88 17.91 4.05
C TYR A 343 37.31 18.40 4.21
N ARG A 344 38.05 18.63 3.10
CA ARG A 344 39.44 19.16 3.14
C ARG A 344 39.49 20.51 3.84
N ARG A 345 38.52 21.39 3.59
CA ARG A 345 38.42 22.71 4.21
C ARG A 345 37.80 22.69 5.62
N LYS A 346 37.43 21.51 6.14
CA LYS A 346 36.78 21.35 7.45
C LYS A 346 35.47 22.15 7.59
N MET A 347 34.75 22.34 6.50
CA MET A 347 33.51 23.11 6.45
C MET A 347 32.26 22.22 6.69
N MET A 348 32.40 20.91 6.80
CA MET A 348 31.30 20.01 7.04
C MET A 348 30.88 20.00 8.52
N THR A 349 29.56 19.98 8.79
CA THR A 349 28.99 19.74 10.12
C THR A 349 28.46 18.29 10.14
N GLY A 350 29.24 17.37 10.71
CA GLY A 350 28.93 15.93 10.59
C GLY A 350 28.86 15.50 9.10
N PRO A 351 27.78 14.87 8.66
CA PRO A 351 27.58 14.50 7.27
C PRO A 351 27.01 15.63 6.40
N PHE A 352 26.67 16.78 6.99
CA PHE A 352 25.92 17.83 6.31
C PHE A 352 26.83 18.90 5.74
N SER A 353 26.60 19.28 4.49
CA SER A 353 27.24 20.43 3.88
C SER A 353 26.60 21.75 4.35
N PRO A 354 27.35 22.86 4.39
CA PRO A 354 26.81 24.18 4.73
C PRO A 354 25.62 24.56 3.85
N ARG A 355 25.69 24.21 2.55
CA ARG A 355 24.63 24.51 1.59
C ARG A 355 23.32 23.76 1.91
N LEU A 356 23.41 22.47 2.27
CA LEU A 356 22.25 21.70 2.71
C LEU A 356 21.60 22.30 3.97
N LEU A 357 22.44 22.63 4.96
CA LEU A 357 21.93 23.22 6.21
C LEU A 357 21.29 24.60 5.98
N SER A 358 21.83 25.40 5.05
CA SER A 358 21.20 26.68 4.67
C SER A 358 19.85 26.47 4.01
N ALA A 359 19.75 25.56 3.03
CA ALA A 359 18.51 25.26 2.34
C ALA A 359 17.41 24.78 3.30
N VAL A 360 17.76 23.85 4.21
CA VAL A 360 16.81 23.37 5.23
C VAL A 360 16.37 24.51 6.15
N ARG A 361 17.30 25.37 6.62
CA ARG A 361 16.98 26.52 7.47
C ARG A 361 16.05 27.51 6.78
N GLU A 362 16.31 27.81 5.52
CA GLU A 362 15.49 28.71 4.71
C GLU A 362 14.07 28.15 4.52
N ALA A 363 13.95 26.84 4.22
CA ALA A 363 12.64 26.17 4.07
C ALA A 363 11.85 26.22 5.38
N LEU A 364 12.46 25.80 6.49
CA LEU A 364 11.80 25.83 7.80
C LEU A 364 11.42 27.27 8.23
N GLY A 365 12.27 28.27 7.90
CA GLY A 365 12.01 29.69 8.18
C GLY A 365 10.80 30.22 7.38
N ARG A 366 10.54 29.72 6.20
CA ARG A 366 9.32 30.02 5.40
C ARG A 366 8.08 29.25 5.83
N GLY A 367 8.18 28.36 6.83
CA GLY A 367 7.10 27.50 7.26
C GLY A 367 6.84 26.32 6.30
N GLU A 368 7.80 26.04 5.43
CA GLU A 368 7.78 24.90 4.50
C GLU A 368 8.37 23.65 5.15
N GLN A 369 8.38 22.56 4.40
CA GLN A 369 8.86 21.26 4.88
C GLN A 369 10.10 20.81 4.11
N ALA A 370 10.93 20.00 4.77
CA ALA A 370 12.11 19.41 4.16
C ALA A 370 12.14 17.89 4.34
N ILE A 371 12.72 17.19 3.35
CA ILE A 371 12.95 15.76 3.39
C ILE A 371 14.43 15.47 3.28
N LEU A 372 14.98 14.77 4.27
CA LEU A 372 16.34 14.25 4.23
C LEU A 372 16.33 12.78 3.85
N PHE A 373 16.77 12.50 2.64
CA PHE A 373 16.82 11.14 2.12
C PHE A 373 18.18 10.49 2.35
N GLN A 374 18.20 9.37 3.06
CA GLN A 374 19.37 8.55 3.27
C GLN A 374 19.21 7.20 2.59
N ASN A 375 19.90 6.99 1.48
CA ASN A 375 19.73 5.76 0.67
C ASN A 375 20.31 4.49 1.31
N ARG A 376 20.72 4.50 2.57
CA ARG A 376 21.34 3.36 3.21
C ARG A 376 20.46 2.79 4.31
N ARG A 377 20.04 1.53 4.15
CA ARG A 377 19.38 0.76 5.20
C ARG A 377 20.42 0.27 6.20
N GLY A 378 20.20 0.56 7.47
CA GLY A 378 20.95 0.00 8.58
C GLY A 378 22.39 0.49 8.72
N PHE A 379 22.95 0.14 9.86
CA PHE A 379 24.34 0.39 10.21
C PHE A 379 25.23 -0.70 9.56
N ALA A 380 25.51 -0.58 8.25
CA ALA A 380 26.65 -1.32 7.70
C ALA A 380 27.87 -0.39 7.82
N PRO A 381 28.72 -0.58 8.80
CA PRO A 381 29.89 0.26 8.96
C PRO A 381 30.79 0.03 7.74
N MET A 382 31.16 1.09 7.05
CA MET A 382 32.23 1.11 6.08
C MET A 382 33.35 1.99 6.61
N VAL A 383 34.54 1.81 6.09
CA VAL A 383 35.63 2.74 6.35
C VAL A 383 35.78 3.70 5.18
N GLU A 384 36.12 4.93 5.48
CA GLU A 384 36.35 5.98 4.50
C GLU A 384 37.59 6.79 4.91
N CYS A 385 38.41 7.12 3.96
CA CYS A 385 39.47 8.10 4.18
C CYS A 385 38.89 9.50 4.26
N ARG A 386 39.07 10.18 5.37
CA ARG A 386 38.57 11.53 5.56
C ARG A 386 39.24 12.59 4.71
N GLN A 387 40.46 12.32 4.25
CA GLN A 387 41.20 13.28 3.47
C GLN A 387 40.84 13.27 1.97
N CYS A 388 40.67 12.09 1.36
CA CYS A 388 40.37 11.98 -0.07
C CYS A 388 39.04 11.35 -0.41
N GLY A 389 38.30 10.83 0.58
CA GLY A 389 37.03 10.17 0.37
C GLY A 389 37.12 8.75 -0.21
N TRP A 390 38.33 8.15 -0.18
CA TRP A 390 38.49 6.77 -0.62
C TRP A 390 37.71 5.81 0.25
N VAL A 391 36.98 4.89 -0.42
CA VAL A 391 36.20 3.81 0.22
C VAL A 391 36.69 2.49 -0.38
N PRO A 392 37.04 1.47 0.43
CA PRO A 392 37.45 0.16 -0.08
C PRO A 392 36.29 -0.52 -0.80
N LYS A 393 36.57 -0.97 -2.02
CA LYS A 393 35.60 -1.72 -2.85
C LYS A 393 36.07 -3.16 -3.02
N CYS A 394 35.11 -4.05 -3.26
CA CYS A 394 35.40 -5.42 -3.65
C CYS A 394 35.99 -5.43 -5.08
N PRO A 395 37.10 -6.10 -5.34
CA PRO A 395 37.70 -6.16 -6.67
C PRO A 395 36.80 -6.92 -7.67
N ASP A 396 36.03 -7.89 -7.20
CA ASP A 396 35.21 -8.76 -8.04
C ASP A 396 33.79 -8.24 -8.27
N CYS A 397 33.24 -7.51 -7.31
CA CYS A 397 31.81 -7.11 -7.31
C CYS A 397 31.58 -5.61 -7.46
N ASP A 398 32.65 -4.80 -7.46
CA ASP A 398 32.60 -3.31 -7.47
C ASP A 398 31.67 -2.66 -6.44
N VAL A 399 31.39 -3.35 -5.34
CA VAL A 399 30.59 -2.83 -4.22
C VAL A 399 31.50 -2.44 -3.06
N SER A 400 31.09 -1.48 -2.26
CA SER A 400 31.80 -1.10 -1.04
C SER A 400 31.84 -2.26 -0.05
N LEU A 401 32.98 -2.48 0.57
CA LEU A 401 33.14 -3.52 1.59
C LEU A 401 32.51 -3.10 2.91
N THR A 402 31.92 -4.05 3.60
CA THR A 402 31.33 -3.86 4.93
C THR A 402 32.37 -4.05 6.02
N TYR A 403 32.47 -3.11 6.94
CA TYR A 403 33.40 -3.16 8.06
C TYR A 403 32.82 -3.93 9.25
N HIS A 404 33.52 -4.95 9.69
CA HIS A 404 33.18 -5.74 10.89
C HIS A 404 34.05 -5.29 12.07
N LYS A 405 33.50 -4.39 12.88
CA LYS A 405 34.20 -3.74 14.00
C LYS A 405 34.81 -4.74 14.99
N ASN A 406 34.11 -5.84 15.29
CA ASN A 406 34.55 -6.81 16.29
C ASN A 406 35.83 -7.57 15.89
N MET A 407 36.07 -7.72 14.59
CA MET A 407 37.22 -8.47 14.06
C MET A 407 38.16 -7.60 13.21
N ASN A 408 37.88 -6.30 13.13
CA ASN A 408 38.67 -5.29 12.39
C ASN A 408 39.01 -5.69 10.96
N TYR A 409 38.03 -6.25 10.23
CA TYR A 409 38.19 -6.58 8.80
C TYR A 409 37.00 -6.05 7.97
N LEU A 410 37.26 -6.02 6.66
CA LEU A 410 36.31 -5.64 5.63
C LEU A 410 35.87 -6.87 4.85
N SER A 411 34.57 -7.02 4.57
CA SER A 411 34.05 -8.14 3.77
C SER A 411 33.06 -7.71 2.69
N CYS A 412 33.07 -8.46 1.60
CA CYS A 412 32.04 -8.39 0.57
C CYS A 412 30.92 -9.39 0.88
N HIS A 413 29.70 -8.93 1.06
CA HIS A 413 28.55 -9.82 1.31
C HIS A 413 28.04 -10.55 0.07
N TYR A 414 28.59 -10.25 -1.13
CA TYR A 414 28.21 -10.91 -2.37
C TYR A 414 29.10 -12.12 -2.69
N CYS A 415 30.42 -11.95 -2.65
CA CYS A 415 31.37 -13.01 -3.01
C CYS A 415 32.17 -13.56 -1.82
N GLY A 416 32.06 -12.96 -0.64
CA GLY A 416 32.83 -13.37 0.55
C GLY A 416 34.28 -12.85 0.58
N TYR A 417 34.70 -12.02 -0.39
CA TYR A 417 36.04 -11.41 -0.36
C TYR A 417 36.26 -10.67 0.96
N THR A 418 37.42 -10.83 1.56
CA THR A 418 37.81 -10.19 2.83
C THR A 418 39.16 -9.52 2.73
N MET A 419 39.35 -8.38 3.40
CA MET A 419 40.61 -7.70 3.57
C MET A 419 40.71 -7.06 4.95
N LYS A 420 41.95 -6.85 5.43
CA LYS A 420 42.16 -6.03 6.63
C LYS A 420 41.90 -4.57 6.33
N VAL A 421 41.45 -3.81 7.35
CA VAL A 421 41.40 -2.35 7.23
C VAL A 421 42.83 -1.85 7.04
N PRO A 422 43.13 -1.11 5.97
CA PRO A 422 44.50 -0.59 5.77
C PRO A 422 44.81 0.50 6.80
N ASP A 423 46.03 0.52 7.30
CA ASP A 423 46.51 1.50 8.27
C ASP A 423 46.65 2.90 7.63
N VAL A 424 46.98 2.91 6.33
CA VAL A 424 47.10 4.13 5.54
C VAL A 424 46.27 4.04 4.27
N CYS A 425 45.70 5.16 3.83
CA CYS A 425 44.90 5.22 2.64
C CYS A 425 45.70 4.88 1.37
N PRO A 426 45.30 3.88 0.58
CA PRO A 426 46.04 3.54 -0.66
C PRO A 426 46.00 4.65 -1.72
N CYS A 427 45.12 5.65 -1.58
CA CYS A 427 44.93 6.71 -2.56
C CYS A 427 45.71 7.99 -2.21
N CYS A 428 45.85 8.35 -0.93
CA CYS A 428 46.48 9.61 -0.52
C CYS A 428 47.40 9.49 0.69
N GLU A 429 47.74 8.26 1.09
CA GLU A 429 48.69 7.93 2.18
C GLU A 429 48.29 8.52 3.56
N SER A 430 47.07 8.97 3.72
CA SER A 430 46.55 9.47 5.00
C SER A 430 46.27 8.33 5.97
N GLU A 431 46.61 8.51 7.24
CA GLU A 431 46.26 7.62 8.33
C GLU A 431 44.81 7.81 8.83
N ASP A 432 44.12 8.87 8.40
CA ASP A 432 42.75 9.19 8.89
C ASP A 432 41.70 8.38 8.13
N ILE A 433 41.76 7.04 8.31
CA ILE A 433 40.74 6.11 7.86
C ILE A 433 39.82 5.80 9.03
N ARG A 434 38.55 6.13 8.92
CA ARG A 434 37.59 5.92 10.01
C ARG A 434 36.34 5.16 9.55
N GLY A 435 35.78 4.38 10.48
CA GLY A 435 34.47 3.79 10.30
C GLY A 435 33.43 4.88 10.10
N ARG A 436 32.72 4.83 8.98
CA ARG A 436 31.60 5.73 8.67
C ARG A 436 30.32 4.93 8.62
N GLY A 437 29.35 5.29 9.41
CA GLY A 437 28.01 4.77 9.37
C GLY A 437 27.08 5.81 9.97
N TYR A 438 26.26 6.45 9.12
CA TYR A 438 25.17 7.29 9.58
C TYR A 438 23.89 6.53 9.31
N GLY A 439 23.31 5.91 10.34
CA GLY A 439 21.93 5.45 10.31
C GLY A 439 20.97 6.65 10.42
N THR A 440 19.73 6.46 10.04
CA THR A 440 18.66 7.48 10.18
C THR A 440 18.53 8.01 11.61
N GLU A 441 18.77 7.17 12.60
CA GLU A 441 18.76 7.53 14.02
C GLU A 441 19.85 8.56 14.37
N LYS A 442 21.09 8.32 13.93
CA LYS A 442 22.18 9.26 14.16
C LYS A 442 21.97 10.58 13.40
N ILE A 443 21.43 10.52 12.18
CA ILE A 443 21.06 11.72 11.42
C ILE A 443 19.99 12.51 12.17
N GLU A 444 18.98 11.83 12.74
CA GLU A 444 17.95 12.46 13.56
C GLU A 444 18.53 13.18 14.76
N ASP A 445 19.45 12.56 15.50
CA ASP A 445 20.09 13.15 16.68
C ASP A 445 20.93 14.39 16.30
N GLU A 446 21.74 14.28 15.23
CA GLU A 446 22.55 15.42 14.79
C GLU A 446 21.69 16.58 14.26
N ILE A 447 20.62 16.28 13.50
CA ILE A 447 19.70 17.31 13.00
C ILE A 447 18.93 17.95 14.16
N ARG A 448 18.51 17.19 15.18
CA ARG A 448 17.84 17.71 16.37
C ARG A 448 18.75 18.70 17.13
N TYR A 449 20.04 18.42 17.15
CA TYR A 449 21.03 19.35 17.74
C TYR A 449 21.21 20.63 16.91
N ILE A 450 21.23 20.51 15.55
CA ILE A 450 21.42 21.66 14.66
C ILE A 450 20.15 22.52 14.52
N PHE A 451 18.97 21.91 14.54
CA PHE A 451 17.66 22.55 14.40
C PHE A 451 16.74 22.16 15.58
N PRO A 452 16.94 22.70 16.78
CA PRO A 452 16.13 22.37 17.95
C PRO A 452 14.63 22.68 17.78
N GLU A 453 14.30 23.63 16.92
CA GLU A 453 12.94 24.04 16.58
C GLU A 453 12.23 23.10 15.57
N ALA A 454 12.98 22.23 14.91
CA ALA A 454 12.41 21.32 13.93
C ALA A 454 11.60 20.20 14.59
N ARG A 455 10.41 19.98 14.06
CA ARG A 455 9.56 18.85 14.42
C ARG A 455 9.87 17.69 13.49
N ILE A 456 10.79 16.84 13.93
CA ILE A 456 11.37 15.77 13.13
C ILE A 456 10.48 14.54 13.17
N ALA A 457 10.21 13.94 11.99
CA ALA A 457 9.68 12.60 11.83
C ALA A 457 10.73 11.70 11.18
N ARG A 458 10.91 10.48 11.72
CA ARG A 458 11.79 9.46 11.13
C ARG A 458 10.97 8.33 10.53
N MET A 459 11.25 8.01 9.26
CA MET A 459 10.58 6.94 8.52
C MET A 459 11.60 5.91 8.02
N ASP A 460 11.77 4.86 8.77
CA ASP A 460 12.58 3.70 8.46
C ASP A 460 11.86 2.40 8.86
N LEU A 461 12.51 1.26 8.64
CA LEU A 461 11.92 -0.04 8.95
C LEU A 461 11.57 -0.19 10.44
N ASP A 462 12.36 0.42 11.35
CA ASP A 462 12.14 0.31 12.80
C ASP A 462 10.95 1.13 13.27
N THR A 463 10.76 2.32 12.71
CA THR A 463 9.64 3.21 13.06
C THR A 463 8.33 2.85 12.36
N THR A 464 8.37 2.02 11.31
CA THR A 464 7.22 1.69 10.47
C THR A 464 6.84 0.21 10.48
N ARG A 465 7.18 -0.53 11.55
CA ARG A 465 6.88 -1.97 11.68
C ARG A 465 5.40 -2.29 11.63
N THR A 466 4.54 -1.40 12.10
CA THR A 466 3.09 -1.56 12.05
C THR A 466 2.47 -0.64 11.01
N ARG A 467 1.37 -1.08 10.41
CA ARG A 467 0.58 -0.27 9.46
C ARG A 467 0.18 1.08 10.05
N ASN A 468 -0.35 1.07 11.26
CA ASN A 468 -0.83 2.28 11.94
C ASN A 468 0.31 3.28 12.22
N ALA A 469 1.54 2.82 12.50
CA ALA A 469 2.69 3.69 12.71
C ALA A 469 3.09 4.40 11.40
N TYR A 470 3.12 3.66 10.29
CA TYR A 470 3.40 4.22 8.97
C TYR A 470 2.36 5.27 8.56
N GLU A 471 1.07 4.94 8.68
CA GLU A 471 -0.04 5.85 8.35
C GLU A 471 -0.02 7.12 9.20
N ARG A 472 0.28 7.00 10.50
CA ARG A 472 0.41 8.14 11.42
C ARG A 472 1.54 9.08 11.00
N LEU A 473 2.73 8.55 10.70
CA LEU A 473 3.89 9.34 10.27
C LEU A 473 3.58 10.15 9.00
N ILE A 474 2.96 9.52 8.01
CA ILE A 474 2.55 10.21 6.77
C ILE A 474 1.53 11.31 7.08
N ASN A 475 0.51 11.01 7.87
CA ASN A 475 -0.52 11.97 8.21
C ASN A 475 0.05 13.16 9.01
N ASP A 476 0.92 12.90 9.98
CA ASP A 476 1.55 13.94 10.80
C ASP A 476 2.45 14.85 9.96
N PHE A 477 3.13 14.30 8.95
CA PHE A 477 3.91 15.11 8.02
C PHE A 477 3.01 15.86 7.03
N SER A 478 2.02 15.24 6.43
CA SER A 478 1.08 15.90 5.50
C SER A 478 0.29 17.04 6.14
N THR A 479 -0.09 16.89 7.43
CA THR A 479 -0.82 17.93 8.18
C THR A 479 0.08 19.02 8.75
N GLY A 480 1.41 18.88 8.61
CA GLY A 480 2.38 19.87 9.12
C GLY A 480 2.64 19.76 10.63
N LYS A 481 2.23 18.68 11.29
CA LYS A 481 2.63 18.40 12.69
C LYS A 481 4.13 18.15 12.80
N SER A 482 4.73 17.54 11.78
CA SER A 482 6.17 17.48 11.58
C SER A 482 6.56 18.29 10.33
N ASN A 483 7.72 18.92 10.35
CA ASN A 483 8.20 19.77 9.25
C ASN A 483 9.53 19.30 8.64
N LEU A 484 10.15 18.29 9.23
CA LEU A 484 11.36 17.67 8.70
C LEU A 484 11.22 16.16 8.76
N LEU A 485 11.28 15.50 7.59
CA LEU A 485 11.18 14.06 7.46
C LEU A 485 12.53 13.46 7.12
N ILE A 486 13.00 12.53 7.93
CA ILE A 486 14.25 11.79 7.69
C ILE A 486 13.90 10.35 7.37
N GLY A 487 14.42 9.81 6.26
CA GLY A 487 14.10 8.42 5.95
C GLY A 487 14.94 7.79 4.85
N THR A 488 14.63 6.52 4.62
CA THR A 488 15.25 5.68 3.59
C THR A 488 14.37 5.62 2.34
N GLN A 489 14.55 4.64 1.48
CA GLN A 489 13.74 4.44 0.26
C GLN A 489 12.21 4.49 0.46
N MET A 490 11.74 4.36 1.69
CA MET A 490 10.30 4.44 2.00
C MET A 490 9.71 5.84 1.79
N ILE A 491 10.53 6.89 1.86
CA ILE A 491 10.09 8.28 1.66
C ILE A 491 10.20 8.76 0.21
N SER A 492 10.83 7.98 -0.65
CA SER A 492 11.14 8.40 -2.03
C SER A 492 10.03 8.11 -3.04
N LYS A 493 8.97 7.35 -2.65
CA LYS A 493 7.99 6.84 -3.61
C LYS A 493 6.57 6.84 -3.06
N GLY A 494 5.62 7.16 -3.95
CA GLY A 494 4.20 7.06 -3.67
C GLY A 494 3.67 8.03 -2.61
N LEU A 495 4.45 9.05 -2.26
CA LEU A 495 4.07 10.10 -1.33
C LEU A 495 4.00 11.44 -2.07
N ASP A 496 2.96 12.21 -1.78
CA ASP A 496 2.73 13.54 -2.33
C ASP A 496 2.51 14.52 -1.17
N PHE A 497 3.35 15.55 -1.11
CA PHE A 497 3.36 16.53 -0.04
C PHE A 497 3.42 17.94 -0.61
N ASP A 498 2.40 18.73 -0.37
CA ASP A 498 2.23 20.08 -0.96
C ASP A 498 3.24 21.12 -0.48
N LYS A 499 3.83 20.92 0.71
CA LYS A 499 4.67 21.93 1.39
C LYS A 499 6.16 21.61 1.38
N VAL A 500 6.58 20.56 0.73
CA VAL A 500 7.99 20.17 0.66
C VAL A 500 8.70 20.98 -0.41
N SER A 501 9.73 21.73 0.01
CA SER A 501 10.55 22.58 -0.87
C SER A 501 12.01 22.14 -0.95
N VAL A 502 12.50 21.31 -0.01
CA VAL A 502 13.88 20.80 0.04
C VAL A 502 13.90 19.31 0.31
#